data_33a13cc580d193e78f533a80a9418e2e
#
_entry.id   33a13cc580d193e78f533a80a9418e2e
#
_cell.length_a   1.000
_cell.length_b   1.000
_cell.length_c   1.000
_cell.angle_alpha   90.00
_cell.angle_beta   90.00
_cell.angle_gamma   90.00
#
_symmetry.space_group_name_H-M   'P 1'
#
loop_
_entity.id
_entity.type
_entity.pdbx_description
1 polymer ?
#
loop_
_entity_poly.entity_id
_entity_poly.type
_entity_poly.pdbx_seq_one_letter_code
_entity_poly.pdbx_strand_id
1 'polypeptide(L)'
;MRHMIRHIVKLGQYQQFMDAMAAWNDAAESVGLPRYRIWESQFGTVQEVFTEADFESIDSHLAGLEAAHGHAHFAAANGELSSHLVDGSLHEYVLFEA
;
A
#
# COMPACT_ATOMS: atom_id res chain seq x y z
N MET A 1 -10.87 -2.09 11.78
CA MET A 1 -9.49 -1.68 11.96
C MET A 1 -8.98 -1.09 10.66
N ARG A 2 -8.13 -0.07 10.72
CA ARG A 2 -7.58 0.57 9.53
C ARG A 2 -6.10 0.29 9.43
N HIS A 3 -5.65 -0.20 8.26
CA HIS A 3 -4.25 -0.34 7.94
C HIS A 3 -3.84 0.86 7.09
N MET A 4 -2.87 1.61 7.58
CA MET A 4 -2.35 2.81 6.91
C MET A 4 -0.85 2.68 6.71
N ILE A 5 -0.37 3.05 5.54
CA ILE A 5 1.04 2.99 5.22
C ILE A 5 1.50 4.37 4.76
N ARG A 6 2.58 4.85 5.36
CA ARG A 6 3.28 6.05 4.92
C ARG A 6 4.41 5.65 3.98
N HIS A 7 4.44 6.25 2.80
CA HIS A 7 5.47 6.01 1.79
C HIS A 7 6.21 7.31 1.50
N ILE A 8 7.52 7.21 1.21
CA ILE A 8 8.25 8.29 0.57
C ILE A 8 8.60 7.82 -0.84
N VAL A 9 8.03 8.48 -1.83
CA VAL A 9 8.25 8.16 -3.24
C VAL A 9 9.58 8.74 -3.70
N LYS A 10 10.34 8.00 -4.50
CA LYS A 10 11.60 8.49 -5.05
C LYS A 10 11.35 9.73 -5.90
N LEU A 11 12.25 10.71 -5.79
CA LEU A 11 12.14 11.96 -6.52
C LEU A 11 12.02 11.71 -8.03
N GLY A 12 11.03 12.35 -8.65
CA GLY A 12 10.77 12.21 -10.08
C GLY A 12 9.99 10.96 -10.46
N GLN A 13 9.60 10.11 -9.51
CA GLN A 13 8.90 8.85 -9.78
C GLN A 13 7.45 8.83 -9.29
N TYR A 14 6.86 10.01 -9.07
CA TYR A 14 5.50 10.08 -8.54
C TYR A 14 4.47 9.40 -9.46
N GLN A 15 4.52 9.69 -10.77
CA GLN A 15 3.57 9.10 -11.71
C GLN A 15 3.76 7.57 -11.82
N GLN A 16 5.00 7.11 -11.84
CA GLN A 16 5.31 5.68 -11.84
C GLN A 16 4.76 4.99 -10.56
N PHE A 17 4.88 5.67 -9.43
CA PHE A 17 4.30 5.17 -8.18
C PHE A 17 2.77 5.07 -8.28
N MET A 18 2.10 6.12 -8.80
CA MET A 18 0.65 6.12 -8.92
C MET A 18 0.16 5.00 -9.86
N ASP A 19 0.85 4.79 -10.97
CA ASP A 19 0.52 3.71 -11.91
C ASP A 19 0.76 2.34 -11.27
N ALA A 20 1.86 2.17 -10.55
CA ALA A 20 2.17 0.93 -9.84
C ALA A 20 1.17 0.67 -8.71
N MET A 21 0.71 1.71 -8.01
CA MET A 21 -0.29 1.57 -6.96
C MET A 21 -1.66 1.17 -7.51
N ALA A 22 -2.04 1.69 -8.68
CA ALA A 22 -3.25 1.27 -9.36
C ALA A 22 -3.19 -0.22 -9.73
N ALA A 23 -2.07 -0.66 -10.29
CA ALA A 23 -1.85 -2.08 -10.62
C ALA A 23 -1.85 -2.96 -9.37
N TRP A 24 -1.23 -2.47 -8.29
CA TRP A 24 -1.22 -3.18 -7.00
C TRP A 24 -2.64 -3.35 -6.46
N ASN A 25 -3.47 -2.30 -6.50
CA ASN A 25 -4.86 -2.35 -6.08
C ASN A 25 -5.66 -3.37 -6.90
N ASP A 26 -5.47 -3.40 -8.21
CA ASP A 26 -6.15 -4.36 -9.08
C ASP A 26 -5.74 -5.80 -8.73
N ALA A 27 -4.46 -6.05 -8.52
CA ALA A 27 -3.95 -7.36 -8.12
C ALA A 27 -4.46 -7.76 -6.73
N ALA A 28 -4.47 -6.83 -5.78
CA ALA A 28 -4.96 -7.06 -4.43
C ALA A 28 -6.45 -7.43 -4.43
N GLU A 29 -7.26 -6.67 -5.16
CA GLU A 29 -8.70 -6.92 -5.28
C GLU A 29 -8.99 -8.30 -5.89
N SER A 30 -8.20 -8.69 -6.89
CA SER A 30 -8.36 -10.00 -7.56
C SER A 30 -8.10 -11.18 -6.62
N VAL A 31 -7.42 -10.98 -5.50
CA VAL A 31 -7.12 -12.03 -4.51
C VAL A 31 -7.86 -11.80 -3.19
N GLY A 32 -8.88 -10.95 -3.19
CA GLY A 32 -9.79 -10.76 -2.05
C GLY A 32 -9.38 -9.69 -1.03
N LEU A 33 -8.34 -8.91 -1.31
CA LEU A 33 -7.99 -7.76 -0.47
C LEU A 33 -8.81 -6.53 -0.87
N PRO A 34 -9.08 -5.61 0.06
CA PRO A 34 -9.70 -4.34 -0.29
C PRO A 34 -8.75 -3.47 -1.11
N ARG A 35 -9.32 -2.55 -1.89
CA ARG A 35 -8.53 -1.50 -2.54
C ARG A 35 -8.08 -0.49 -1.49
N TYR A 36 -6.84 -0.01 -1.61
CA TYR A 36 -6.33 1.05 -0.75
C TYR A 36 -6.62 2.41 -1.35
N ARG A 37 -7.09 3.33 -0.51
CA ARG A 37 -7.22 4.75 -0.85
C ARG A 37 -5.85 5.40 -0.77
N ILE A 38 -5.63 6.41 -1.62
CA ILE A 38 -4.34 7.10 -1.72
C ILE A 38 -4.56 8.56 -1.31
N TRP A 39 -3.72 9.03 -0.37
CA TRP A 39 -3.74 10.41 0.11
C TRP A 39 -2.38 11.06 -0.12
N GLU A 40 -2.37 12.24 -0.73
CA GLU A 40 -1.16 13.03 -0.91
C GLU A 40 -1.00 13.99 0.28
N SER A 41 0.24 14.14 0.76
CA SER A 41 0.54 15.11 1.81
C SER A 41 0.88 16.47 1.17
N GLN A 42 0.11 17.51 1.53
CA GLN A 42 0.33 18.86 0.99
C GLN A 42 1.46 19.60 1.70
N PHE A 43 1.58 19.43 3.01
CA PHE A 43 2.48 20.20 3.86
C PHE A 43 3.39 19.33 4.71
N GLY A 44 3.50 18.07 4.38
CA GLY A 44 4.38 17.13 5.08
C GLY A 44 5.75 17.05 4.43
N THR A 45 6.38 15.89 4.61
CA THR A 45 7.64 15.57 3.94
C THR A 45 7.44 15.53 2.43
N VAL A 46 8.43 16.02 1.67
CA VAL A 46 8.40 15.98 0.20
C VAL A 46 8.23 14.54 -0.27
N GLN A 47 7.36 14.35 -1.26
CA GLN A 47 7.06 13.03 -1.86
C GLN A 47 6.38 12.04 -0.89
N GLU A 48 5.79 12.53 0.18
CA GLU A 48 5.06 11.71 1.13
C GLU A 48 3.67 11.37 0.62
N VAL A 49 3.33 10.08 0.66
CA VAL A 49 2.02 9.56 0.26
C VAL A 49 1.54 8.58 1.33
N PHE A 50 0.25 8.63 1.64
CA PHE A 50 -0.38 7.67 2.54
C PHE A 50 -1.33 6.79 1.74
N THR A 51 -1.32 5.49 2.03
CA THR A 51 -2.33 4.57 1.52
C THR A 51 -3.05 3.92 2.69
N GLU A 52 -4.34 3.66 2.56
CA GLU A 52 -5.12 3.07 3.65
C GLU A 52 -6.25 2.19 3.16
N ALA A 53 -6.58 1.19 3.95
CA ALA A 53 -7.76 0.35 3.75
C ALA A 53 -8.31 -0.11 5.09
N ASP A 54 -9.62 -0.41 5.12
CA ASP A 54 -10.28 -0.91 6.31
C ASP A 54 -10.41 -2.43 6.25
N PHE A 55 -10.21 -3.07 7.39
CA PHE A 55 -10.34 -4.51 7.59
C PHE A 55 -11.23 -4.77 8.81
N GLU A 56 -11.88 -5.92 8.86
CA GLU A 56 -12.70 -6.28 10.02
C GLU A 56 -11.85 -6.43 11.29
N SER A 57 -10.67 -7.04 11.14
CA SER A 57 -9.79 -7.34 12.27
C SER A 57 -8.34 -7.48 11.81
N ILE A 58 -7.40 -7.49 12.77
CA ILE A 58 -6.00 -7.82 12.51
C ILE A 58 -5.89 -9.21 11.88
N ASP A 59 -6.65 -10.18 12.39
CA ASP A 59 -6.59 -11.56 11.89
C ASP A 59 -7.01 -11.63 10.40
N SER A 60 -8.08 -10.93 10.00
CA SER A 60 -8.51 -10.90 8.61
C SER A 60 -7.48 -10.20 7.71
N HIS A 61 -6.83 -9.14 8.22
CA HIS A 61 -5.78 -8.43 7.50
C HIS A 61 -4.57 -9.35 7.24
N LEU A 62 -4.07 -10.02 8.29
CA LEU A 62 -2.91 -10.91 8.17
C LEU A 62 -3.22 -12.13 7.28
N ALA A 63 -4.39 -12.72 7.43
CA ALA A 63 -4.80 -13.85 6.60
C ALA A 63 -4.92 -13.46 5.13
N GLY A 64 -5.48 -12.27 4.85
CA GLY A 64 -5.59 -11.74 3.49
C GLY A 64 -4.24 -11.51 2.84
N LEU A 65 -3.29 -10.93 3.57
CA LEU A 65 -1.93 -10.70 3.09
C LEU A 65 -1.20 -12.02 2.82
N GLU A 66 -1.29 -12.97 3.72
CA GLU A 66 -0.65 -14.28 3.55
C GLU A 66 -1.18 -14.98 2.30
N ALA A 67 -2.50 -14.98 2.10
CA ALA A 67 -3.10 -15.56 0.92
C ALA A 67 -2.65 -14.84 -0.37
N ALA A 68 -2.60 -13.49 -0.34
CA ALA A 68 -2.20 -12.68 -1.49
C ALA A 68 -0.75 -12.95 -1.90
N HIS A 69 0.16 -13.07 -0.95
CA HIS A 69 1.57 -13.35 -1.24
C HIS A 69 1.80 -14.72 -1.92
N GLY A 70 0.83 -15.62 -1.85
CA GLY A 70 0.86 -16.86 -2.60
C GLY A 70 0.57 -16.72 -4.10
N HIS A 71 0.14 -15.53 -4.56
CA HIS A 71 -0.18 -15.26 -5.97
C HIS A 71 0.95 -14.51 -6.65
N ALA A 72 1.48 -15.07 -7.74
CA ALA A 72 2.65 -14.51 -8.44
C ALA A 72 2.41 -13.08 -8.95
N HIS A 73 1.22 -12.80 -9.48
CA HIS A 73 0.90 -11.48 -10.01
C HIS A 73 0.82 -10.40 -8.92
N PHE A 74 0.34 -10.76 -7.72
CA PHE A 74 0.36 -9.85 -6.58
C PHE A 74 1.79 -9.58 -6.13
N ALA A 75 2.62 -10.62 -6.03
CA ALA A 75 4.02 -10.49 -5.65
C ALA A 75 4.78 -9.59 -6.64
N ALA A 76 4.52 -9.73 -7.95
CA ALA A 76 5.12 -8.90 -8.98
C ALA A 76 4.69 -7.44 -8.85
N ALA A 77 3.40 -7.18 -8.62
CA ALA A 77 2.87 -5.82 -8.42
C ALA A 77 3.47 -5.18 -7.17
N ASN A 78 3.64 -5.94 -6.10
CA ASN A 78 4.25 -5.48 -4.85
C ASN A 78 5.72 -5.10 -5.06
N GLY A 79 6.47 -5.89 -5.81
CA GLY A 79 7.86 -5.59 -6.17
C GLY A 79 7.99 -4.32 -7.01
N GLU A 80 7.12 -4.15 -8.00
CA GLU A 80 7.08 -2.95 -8.83
C GLU A 80 6.77 -1.70 -8.00
N LEU A 81 5.77 -1.76 -7.14
CA LEU A 81 5.43 -0.66 -6.24
C LEU A 81 6.62 -0.27 -5.37
N SER A 82 7.27 -1.24 -4.76
CA SER A 82 8.41 -1.02 -3.87
C SER A 82 9.60 -0.37 -4.57
N SER A 83 9.78 -0.64 -5.87
CA SER A 83 10.89 -0.09 -6.65
C SER A 83 10.85 1.44 -6.78
N HIS A 84 9.68 2.05 -6.57
CA HIS A 84 9.49 3.50 -6.65
C HIS A 84 9.55 4.19 -5.29
N LEU A 85 9.85 3.46 -4.24
CA LEU A 85 9.89 3.97 -2.87
C LEU A 85 11.34 4.10 -2.37
N VAL A 86 11.56 5.11 -1.52
CA VAL A 86 12.84 5.26 -0.84
C VAL A 86 13.01 4.11 0.17
N ASP A 87 14.14 3.41 0.12
CA ASP A 87 14.42 2.28 1.00
C ASP A 87 14.34 2.69 2.47
N GLY A 88 13.66 1.87 3.27
CA GLY A 88 13.53 2.08 4.71
C GLY A 88 12.57 3.20 5.10
N SER A 89 11.88 3.84 4.14
CA SER A 89 10.97 4.95 4.41
C SER A 89 9.55 4.52 4.79
N LEU A 90 9.20 3.27 4.60
CA LEU A 90 7.86 2.77 4.82
C LEU A 90 7.54 2.67 6.31
N HIS A 91 6.44 3.29 6.73
CA HIS A 91 5.90 3.16 8.08
C HIS A 91 4.48 2.63 8.01
N GLU A 92 4.18 1.61 8.79
CA GLU A 92 2.85 1.00 8.86
C GLU A 92 2.18 1.36 10.17
N TYR A 93 0.88 1.64 10.08
CA TYR A 93 0.02 1.93 11.21
C TYR A 93 -1.17 0.99 11.18
N VAL A 94 -1.52 0.46 12.33
CA VAL A 94 -2.78 -0.25 12.54
C VAL A 94 -3.59 0.58 13.51
N LEU A 95 -4.72 1.10 13.04
CA LEU A 95 -5.52 2.08 13.78
C LEU A 95 -6.86 1.45 14.16
N PHE A 96 -7.24 1.65 15.41
CA PHE A 96 -8.53 1.25 15.94
C PHE A 96 -9.29 2.49 16.38
N GLU A 97 -10.59 2.47 16.15
CA GLU A 97 -11.45 3.54 16.66
C GLU A 97 -11.46 3.51 18.19
N ALA A 98 -11.30 4.68 18.77
CA ALA A 98 -11.26 4.84 20.23
C ALA A 98 -12.65 4.73 20.86
#